data_af3c29d3de8ddea7aaf0258726090c13
#
_entry.id   af3c29d3de8ddea7aaf0258726090c13
#
_cell.length_a   1.000
_cell.length_b   1.000
_cell.length_c   1.000
_cell.angle_alpha   90.00
_cell.angle_beta   90.00
_cell.angle_gamma   90.00
#
_symmetry.space_group_name_H-M   'P 1'
#
loop_
_entity.id
_entity.type
_entity.pdbx_description
1 polymer ?
#
loop_
_entity_poly.entity_id
_entity_poly.type
_entity_poly.pdbx_seq_one_letter_code
_entity_poly.pdbx_strand_id
1 'polypeptide(L)'
;PGDDTPIIRGSALGALEELLDLVEMEVRELLDEYEFPGDDTPIIRGSALGALEDPAGPWGDKIIELFEAIDSYIPEPERDNDKPFLMPVEDVFSITGRGTVATGRVERGVLEVGNEVEIVGLTEEKRKVVVTGVEMFRKLLDRAETGDNIGALLRGVQRNEIERGQVLCQPGTIHPHTKFKGEVYVLKKEEGGRHTPFFNGYRPQFYFRTTDVTGDLQLPEGTEMCMPGDNITMTITLITEIAIEEGLRFAIREGGRTVGSGVVTEIIDRKSVV
;
A
#
# COMPACT_ATOMS: atom_id res chain seq x y z
N PRO A 1 3.01 36.14 51.47
CA PRO A 1 2.22 35.69 50.37
C PRO A 1 3.08 35.78 49.09
N GLY A 2 3.75 34.73 48.68
CA GLY A 2 4.61 34.77 47.50
C GLY A 2 5.53 33.58 47.25
N ASP A 3 5.45 32.49 48.04
CA ASP A 3 6.45 31.41 47.95
C ASP A 3 5.95 30.09 47.39
N ASP A 4 4.74 30.06 46.82
CA ASP A 4 4.14 28.79 46.31
C ASP A 4 4.41 28.50 44.83
N THR A 5 4.99 29.42 44.08
CA THR A 5 5.22 29.31 42.63
C THR A 5 6.27 28.26 42.22
N PRO A 6 7.38 28.02 42.96
CA PRO A 6 8.38 26.99 42.59
C PRO A 6 7.87 25.55 42.76
N ILE A 7 7.02 25.31 43.76
CA ILE A 7 6.49 23.96 44.04
C ILE A 7 5.49 23.54 42.97
N ILE A 8 4.63 24.45 42.53
CA ILE A 8 3.65 24.18 41.46
C ILE A 8 4.34 23.90 40.13
N ARG A 9 5.42 24.62 39.80
CA ARG A 9 6.20 24.37 38.56
C ARG A 9 6.92 23.03 38.57
N GLY A 10 7.54 22.67 39.70
CA GLY A 10 8.17 21.35 39.84
C GLY A 10 7.18 20.19 39.75
N SER A 11 6.02 20.33 40.36
CA SER A 11 4.92 19.34 40.28
C SER A 11 4.35 19.20 38.87
N ALA A 12 4.18 20.28 38.12
CA ALA A 12 3.68 20.25 36.76
C ALA A 12 4.68 19.59 35.77
N LEU A 13 5.97 19.85 35.93
CA LEU A 13 7.03 19.22 35.14
C LEU A 13 7.13 17.70 35.46
N GLY A 14 7.10 17.33 36.76
CA GLY A 14 7.08 15.91 37.14
C GLY A 14 5.88 15.19 36.63
N ALA A 15 4.69 15.77 36.71
CA ALA A 15 3.47 15.18 36.15
C ALA A 15 3.52 15.02 34.63
N LEU A 16 4.22 15.90 33.91
CA LEU A 16 4.43 15.79 32.46
C LEU A 16 5.41 14.65 32.15
N GLU A 17 6.49 14.50 32.91
CA GLU A 17 7.45 13.40 32.75
C GLU A 17 6.79 12.05 33.01
N GLU A 18 6.01 11.90 34.09
CA GLU A 18 5.25 10.70 34.38
C GLU A 18 4.25 10.35 33.26
N LEU A 19 3.59 11.36 32.67
CA LEU A 19 2.68 11.14 31.54
C LEU A 19 3.44 10.65 30.28
N LEU A 20 4.61 11.20 29.99
CA LEU A 20 5.44 10.76 28.87
C LEU A 20 5.93 9.31 29.07
N ASP A 21 6.28 8.93 30.30
CA ASP A 21 6.66 7.54 30.61
C ASP A 21 5.50 6.57 30.40
N LEU A 22 4.28 6.94 30.81
CA LEU A 22 3.07 6.15 30.55
C LEU A 22 2.82 5.99 29.03
N VAL A 23 2.90 7.06 28.27
CA VAL A 23 2.73 7.01 26.81
C VAL A 23 3.80 6.13 26.15
N GLU A 24 5.05 6.23 26.60
CA GLU A 24 6.11 5.35 26.08
C GLU A 24 5.81 3.87 26.35
N MET A 25 5.35 3.54 27.56
CA MET A 25 4.97 2.20 27.94
C MET A 25 3.81 1.67 27.08
N GLU A 26 2.77 2.46 26.86
CA GLU A 26 1.64 2.10 25.99
C GLU A 26 2.07 1.88 24.54
N VAL A 27 3.02 2.70 24.03
CA VAL A 27 3.57 2.54 22.68
C VAL A 27 4.37 1.22 22.57
N ARG A 28 5.16 0.87 23.58
CA ARG A 28 5.90 -0.41 23.62
C ARG A 28 4.99 -1.61 23.66
N GLU A 29 3.95 -1.58 24.51
CA GLU A 29 2.93 -2.62 24.55
C GLU A 29 2.21 -2.79 23.21
N LEU A 30 1.88 -1.68 22.54
CA LEU A 30 1.27 -1.70 21.20
C LEU A 30 2.21 -2.30 20.14
N LEU A 31 3.51 -1.97 20.19
CA LEU A 31 4.50 -2.55 19.28
C LEU A 31 4.59 -4.07 19.46
N ASP A 32 4.62 -4.56 20.69
CA ASP A 32 4.65 -5.99 21.00
C ASP A 32 3.36 -6.70 20.54
N GLU A 33 2.19 -6.06 20.67
CA GLU A 33 0.92 -6.58 20.14
C GLU A 33 0.95 -6.79 18.62
N TYR A 34 1.67 -5.92 17.90
CA TYR A 34 1.86 -6.03 16.45
C TYR A 34 3.13 -6.80 16.05
N GLU A 35 3.72 -7.56 16.96
CA GLU A 35 4.93 -8.38 16.74
C GLU A 35 6.19 -7.58 16.36
N PHE A 36 6.26 -6.31 16.77
CA PHE A 36 7.49 -5.52 16.72
C PHE A 36 8.19 -5.57 18.08
N PRO A 37 9.54 -5.50 18.14
CA PRO A 37 10.29 -5.56 19.40
C PRO A 37 10.12 -4.24 20.18
N GLY A 38 9.05 -4.13 20.99
CA GLY A 38 8.70 -2.92 21.71
C GLY A 38 9.78 -2.44 22.66
N ASP A 39 10.42 -3.37 23.39
CA ASP A 39 11.49 -3.04 24.34
C ASP A 39 12.76 -2.53 23.65
N ASP A 40 13.09 -3.07 22.47
CA ASP A 40 14.32 -2.75 21.74
C ASP A 40 14.15 -1.55 20.78
N THR A 41 12.90 -1.16 20.48
CA THR A 41 12.64 -0.05 19.56
C THR A 41 13.07 1.29 20.16
N PRO A 42 13.97 2.05 19.49
CA PRO A 42 14.39 3.37 19.96
C PRO A 42 13.21 4.34 20.00
N ILE A 43 12.99 4.97 21.14
CA ILE A 43 12.00 6.03 21.31
C ILE A 43 12.71 7.33 21.63
N ILE A 44 12.62 8.31 20.74
CA ILE A 44 13.25 9.61 20.89
C ILE A 44 12.19 10.65 21.27
N ARG A 45 12.34 11.24 22.46
CA ARG A 45 11.45 12.29 22.95
C ARG A 45 11.94 13.65 22.49
N GLY A 46 11.06 14.46 21.86
CA GLY A 46 11.43 15.75 21.34
C GLY A 46 10.25 16.68 21.12
N SER A 47 10.55 17.92 20.76
CA SER A 47 9.57 18.92 20.35
C SER A 47 9.85 19.35 18.91
N ALA A 48 8.99 18.95 17.98
CA ALA A 48 9.11 19.37 16.58
C ALA A 48 8.97 20.88 16.41
N LEU A 49 8.07 21.52 17.19
CA LEU A 49 7.92 22.98 17.18
C LEU A 49 9.19 23.67 17.73
N GLY A 50 9.72 23.18 18.86
CA GLY A 50 10.95 23.75 19.42
C GLY A 50 12.15 23.60 18.49
N ALA A 51 12.26 22.48 17.76
CA ALA A 51 13.30 22.29 16.76
C ALA A 51 13.13 23.20 15.53
N LEU A 52 11.89 23.51 15.14
CA LEU A 52 11.61 24.44 14.04
C LEU A 52 11.94 25.91 14.43
N GLU A 53 11.66 26.32 15.68
CA GLU A 53 11.94 27.66 16.19
C GLU A 53 13.43 27.87 16.45
N ASP A 54 14.14 26.89 16.95
CA ASP A 54 15.60 26.91 17.18
C ASP A 54 16.24 25.58 16.70
N PRO A 55 16.57 25.47 15.39
CA PRO A 55 17.20 24.28 14.83
C PRO A 55 18.58 23.93 15.39
N ALA A 56 19.28 24.91 15.99
CA ALA A 56 20.59 24.70 16.61
C ALA A 56 20.51 24.45 18.13
N GLY A 57 19.30 24.42 18.65
CA GLY A 57 19.03 24.19 20.07
C GLY A 57 18.84 22.69 20.40
N PRO A 58 18.60 22.43 21.70
CA PRO A 58 18.51 21.04 22.18
C PRO A 58 17.41 20.19 21.49
N TRP A 59 16.35 20.81 20.98
CA TRP A 59 15.32 20.11 20.24
C TRP A 59 15.75 19.79 18.81
N GLY A 60 16.61 20.62 18.19
CA GLY A 60 17.25 20.30 16.91
C GLY A 60 18.16 19.09 17.03
N ASP A 61 18.94 18.97 18.13
CA ASP A 61 19.76 17.79 18.40
C ASP A 61 18.92 16.51 18.50
N LYS A 62 17.70 16.58 19.08
CA LYS A 62 16.77 15.45 19.13
C LYS A 62 16.25 15.00 17.76
N ILE A 63 16.14 15.91 16.81
CA ILE A 63 15.80 15.56 15.42
C ILE A 63 16.98 14.83 14.75
N ILE A 64 18.22 15.25 15.01
CA ILE A 64 19.40 14.54 14.50
C ILE A 64 19.48 13.13 15.10
N GLU A 65 19.29 13.00 16.43
CA GLU A 65 19.25 11.70 17.12
C GLU A 65 18.17 10.78 16.52
N LEU A 66 17.00 11.32 16.16
CA LEU A 66 15.94 10.56 15.48
C LEU A 66 16.41 10.04 14.12
N PHE A 67 17.06 10.86 13.30
CA PHE A 67 17.59 10.42 12.01
C PHE A 67 18.68 9.34 12.17
N GLU A 68 19.59 9.52 13.13
CA GLU A 68 20.61 8.52 13.43
C GLU A 68 20.00 7.18 13.89
N ALA A 69 18.93 7.24 14.71
CA ALA A 69 18.20 6.04 15.12
C ALA A 69 17.50 5.37 13.94
N ILE A 70 16.88 6.13 13.03
CA ILE A 70 16.25 5.59 11.81
C ILE A 70 17.30 4.88 10.96
N ASP A 71 18.43 5.54 10.69
CA ASP A 71 19.48 4.99 9.83
C ASP A 71 20.17 3.74 10.41
N SER A 72 20.25 3.65 11.74
CA SER A 72 20.92 2.54 12.41
C SER A 72 20.02 1.37 12.79
N TYR A 73 18.75 1.64 13.09
CA TYR A 73 17.80 0.65 13.60
C TYR A 73 16.93 0.01 12.52
N ILE A 74 16.50 0.79 11.52
CA ILE A 74 15.62 0.27 10.47
C ILE A 74 16.47 -0.48 9.43
N PRO A 75 16.27 -1.80 9.23
CA PRO A 75 17.03 -2.54 8.23
C PRO A 75 16.59 -2.13 6.82
N GLU A 76 17.52 -2.20 5.87
CA GLU A 76 17.15 -2.07 4.47
C GLU A 76 16.19 -3.20 4.06
N PRO A 77 15.05 -2.89 3.42
CA PRO A 77 14.12 -3.90 2.99
C PRO A 77 14.73 -4.79 1.88
N GLU A 78 14.45 -6.09 1.96
CA GLU A 78 14.77 -6.98 0.84
C GLU A 78 13.99 -6.56 -0.40
N ARG A 79 14.70 -6.40 -1.52
CA ARG A 79 14.12 -5.98 -2.79
C ARG A 79 13.94 -7.19 -3.71
N ASP A 80 12.73 -7.43 -4.16
CA ASP A 80 12.36 -8.50 -5.10
C ASP A 80 12.83 -8.19 -6.54
N ASN A 81 14.09 -7.84 -6.73
CA ASN A 81 14.64 -7.44 -8.03
C ASN A 81 14.76 -8.61 -9.03
N ASP A 82 14.84 -9.84 -8.54
CA ASP A 82 14.98 -11.05 -9.38
C ASP A 82 13.62 -11.52 -9.97
N LYS A 83 12.52 -10.96 -9.51
CA LYS A 83 11.18 -11.26 -10.03
C LYS A 83 10.90 -10.49 -11.33
N PRO A 84 9.97 -10.97 -12.17
CA PRO A 84 9.53 -10.22 -13.35
C PRO A 84 9.00 -8.84 -12.98
N PHE A 85 9.39 -7.80 -13.71
CA PHE A 85 8.97 -6.43 -13.46
C PHE A 85 7.45 -6.27 -13.39
N LEU A 86 7.00 -5.52 -12.39
CA LEU A 86 5.61 -5.10 -12.20
C LEU A 86 5.55 -3.74 -11.53
N MET A 87 4.77 -2.82 -12.12
CA MET A 87 4.47 -1.49 -11.59
C MET A 87 3.00 -1.16 -11.78
N PRO A 88 2.20 -1.05 -10.72
CA PRO A 88 0.83 -0.50 -10.80
C PRO A 88 0.86 0.96 -11.26
N VAL A 89 -0.04 1.32 -12.17
CA VAL A 89 -0.19 2.69 -12.64
C VAL A 89 -1.01 3.51 -11.65
N GLU A 90 -0.41 4.58 -11.12
CA GLU A 90 -1.05 5.50 -10.16
C GLU A 90 -1.61 6.74 -10.84
N ASP A 91 -0.86 7.31 -11.80
CA ASP A 91 -1.30 8.46 -12.59
C ASP A 91 -0.69 8.42 -13.99
N VAL A 92 -1.32 9.13 -14.93
CA VAL A 92 -0.90 9.21 -16.33
C VAL A 92 -1.01 10.63 -16.84
N PHE A 93 0.07 11.13 -17.42
CA PHE A 93 0.10 12.45 -18.04
C PHE A 93 0.93 12.46 -19.32
N SER A 94 0.76 13.50 -20.12
CA SER A 94 1.52 13.69 -21.36
C SER A 94 2.54 14.81 -21.20
N ILE A 95 3.75 14.58 -21.69
CA ILE A 95 4.75 15.63 -21.86
C ILE A 95 4.84 16.00 -23.33
N THR A 96 4.53 17.26 -23.64
CA THR A 96 4.55 17.76 -25.00
C THR A 96 5.89 17.48 -25.68
N GLY A 97 5.87 16.82 -26.85
CA GLY A 97 7.05 16.46 -27.62
C GLY A 97 7.87 15.28 -27.07
N ARG A 98 7.50 14.69 -25.91
CA ARG A 98 8.21 13.54 -25.32
C ARG A 98 7.38 12.25 -25.30
N GLY A 99 6.08 12.33 -25.01
CA GLY A 99 5.18 11.18 -24.97
C GLY A 99 4.33 11.09 -23.72
N THR A 100 3.82 9.89 -23.46
CA THR A 100 2.97 9.57 -22.29
C THR A 100 3.86 9.07 -21.17
N VAL A 101 3.62 9.57 -19.95
CA VAL A 101 4.29 9.12 -18.72
C VAL A 101 3.27 8.43 -17.84
N ALA A 102 3.58 7.21 -17.42
CA ALA A 102 2.87 6.51 -16.36
C ALA A 102 3.71 6.57 -15.09
N THR A 103 3.09 6.99 -13.98
CA THR A 103 3.74 7.00 -12.67
C THR A 103 3.26 5.83 -11.82
N GLY A 104 4.12 5.36 -10.95
CA GLY A 104 3.81 4.32 -10.00
C GLY A 104 5.02 3.88 -9.19
N ARG A 105 4.77 3.04 -8.20
CA ARG A 105 5.82 2.38 -7.44
C ARG A 105 6.13 1.04 -8.08
N VAL A 106 7.40 0.74 -8.30
CA VAL A 106 7.84 -0.59 -8.73
C VAL A 106 7.53 -1.59 -7.62
N GLU A 107 6.58 -2.49 -7.86
CA GLU A 107 6.15 -3.51 -6.89
C GLU A 107 7.21 -4.62 -6.78
N ARG A 108 7.78 -5.03 -7.91
CA ARG A 108 8.85 -6.02 -8.01
C ARG A 108 9.61 -5.92 -9.32
N GLY A 109 10.79 -6.53 -9.35
CA GLY A 109 11.66 -6.58 -10.52
C GLY A 109 12.39 -5.29 -10.80
N VAL A 110 12.97 -5.23 -11.98
CA VAL A 110 13.78 -4.11 -12.46
C VAL A 110 13.25 -3.63 -13.81
N LEU A 111 13.22 -2.32 -13.99
CA LEU A 111 12.88 -1.65 -15.25
C LEU A 111 14.09 -0.87 -15.77
N GLU A 112 14.48 -1.14 -16.99
CA GLU A 112 15.55 -0.40 -17.67
C GLU A 112 15.02 0.39 -18.87
N VAL A 113 15.67 1.49 -19.17
CA VAL A 113 15.39 2.25 -20.40
C VAL A 113 15.66 1.36 -21.61
N GLY A 114 14.68 1.26 -22.50
CA GLY A 114 14.71 0.37 -23.67
C GLY A 114 13.94 -0.91 -23.49
N ASN A 115 13.52 -1.27 -22.27
CA ASN A 115 12.71 -2.46 -22.06
C ASN A 115 11.34 -2.33 -22.75
N GLU A 116 10.86 -3.44 -23.31
CA GLU A 116 9.48 -3.62 -23.70
C GLU A 116 8.66 -4.04 -22.47
N VAL A 117 7.56 -3.36 -22.20
CA VAL A 117 6.61 -3.67 -21.14
C VAL A 117 5.21 -3.86 -21.72
N GLU A 118 4.37 -4.55 -20.99
CA GLU A 118 2.97 -4.80 -21.36
C GLU A 118 2.05 -4.04 -20.42
N ILE A 119 1.04 -3.36 -20.97
CA ILE A 119 -0.04 -2.72 -20.23
C ILE A 119 -1.14 -3.76 -20.07
N VAL A 120 -1.55 -4.05 -18.82
CA VAL A 120 -2.52 -5.10 -18.49
C VAL A 120 -3.56 -4.60 -17.49
N GLY A 121 -4.81 -5.01 -17.68
CA GLY A 121 -5.94 -4.71 -16.78
C GLY A 121 -6.90 -3.69 -17.35
N LEU A 122 -8.12 -3.67 -16.80
CA LEU A 122 -9.28 -2.85 -17.16
C LEU A 122 -9.86 -3.12 -18.56
N THR A 123 -9.08 -3.76 -19.43
CA THR A 123 -9.49 -4.19 -20.78
C THR A 123 -8.93 -5.59 -21.07
N GLU A 124 -9.59 -6.30 -22.01
CA GLU A 124 -9.06 -7.60 -22.50
C GLU A 124 -7.78 -7.45 -23.32
N GLU A 125 -7.61 -6.30 -23.95
CA GLU A 125 -6.47 -6.03 -24.81
C GLU A 125 -5.21 -5.77 -23.99
N LYS A 126 -4.17 -6.52 -24.32
CA LYS A 126 -2.82 -6.28 -23.83
C LYS A 126 -2.06 -5.49 -24.85
N ARG A 127 -1.32 -4.49 -24.40
CA ARG A 127 -0.56 -3.63 -25.29
C ARG A 127 0.91 -3.59 -24.88
N LYS A 128 1.77 -3.88 -25.82
CA LYS A 128 3.21 -3.76 -25.66
C LYS A 128 3.68 -2.36 -26.00
N VAL A 129 4.52 -1.80 -25.16
CA VAL A 129 5.09 -0.47 -25.31
C VAL A 129 6.56 -0.47 -24.89
N VAL A 130 7.33 0.48 -25.41
CA VAL A 130 8.75 0.60 -25.06
C VAL A 130 8.95 1.76 -24.08
N VAL A 131 9.68 1.50 -23.02
CA VAL A 131 10.11 2.50 -22.04
C VAL A 131 11.28 3.28 -22.63
N THR A 132 11.10 4.58 -22.82
CA THR A 132 12.13 5.45 -23.43
C THR A 132 12.82 6.36 -22.43
N GLY A 133 12.39 6.34 -21.19
CA GLY A 133 13.01 7.07 -20.09
C GLY A 133 12.38 6.67 -18.75
N VAL A 134 13.18 6.76 -17.71
CA VAL A 134 12.77 6.57 -16.32
C VAL A 134 13.20 7.80 -15.54
N GLU A 135 12.31 8.36 -14.73
CA GLU A 135 12.58 9.56 -13.94
C GLU A 135 12.12 9.35 -12.49
N MET A 136 12.95 9.74 -11.54
CA MET A 136 12.63 9.78 -10.11
C MET A 136 13.18 11.08 -9.51
N PHE A 137 12.34 11.82 -8.76
CA PHE A 137 12.73 13.10 -8.13
C PHE A 137 13.38 14.11 -9.12
N ARG A 138 12.86 14.19 -10.36
CA ARG A 138 13.38 15.05 -11.46
C ARG A 138 14.80 14.67 -11.93
N LYS A 139 15.23 13.45 -11.65
CA LYS A 139 16.48 12.88 -12.16
C LYS A 139 16.17 11.75 -13.11
N LEU A 140 16.83 11.78 -14.27
CA LEU A 140 16.78 10.66 -15.21
C LEU A 140 17.61 9.50 -14.66
N LEU A 141 17.05 8.30 -14.77
CA LEU A 141 17.68 7.05 -14.36
C LEU A 141 17.81 6.13 -15.55
N ASP A 142 18.84 5.31 -15.58
CA ASP A 142 18.99 4.24 -16.56
C ASP A 142 18.13 3.03 -16.20
N ARG A 143 17.93 2.81 -14.89
CA ARG A 143 17.13 1.71 -14.33
C ARG A 143 16.39 2.13 -13.06
N ALA A 144 15.29 1.43 -12.78
CA ALA A 144 14.54 1.48 -11.52
C ALA A 144 14.38 0.10 -10.93
N GLU A 145 14.30 0.01 -9.61
CA GLU A 145 14.24 -1.23 -8.84
C GLU A 145 12.99 -1.29 -7.96
N THR A 146 12.73 -2.50 -7.41
CA THR A 146 11.65 -2.70 -6.44
C THR A 146 11.69 -1.63 -5.34
N GLY A 147 10.54 -0.99 -5.11
CA GLY A 147 10.36 0.05 -4.12
C GLY A 147 10.48 1.48 -4.65
N ASP A 148 11.06 1.69 -5.84
CA ASP A 148 11.23 3.01 -6.41
C ASP A 148 9.89 3.59 -6.90
N ASN A 149 9.61 4.86 -6.58
CA ASN A 149 8.50 5.62 -7.18
C ASN A 149 9.01 6.36 -8.41
N ILE A 150 8.52 5.98 -9.57
CA ILE A 150 9.04 6.47 -10.85
C ILE A 150 7.97 7.01 -11.78
N GLY A 151 8.40 7.81 -12.75
CA GLY A 151 7.70 8.11 -13.99
C GLY A 151 8.35 7.36 -15.14
N ALA A 152 7.64 6.43 -15.76
CA ALA A 152 8.08 5.70 -16.95
C ALA A 152 7.56 6.41 -18.20
N LEU A 153 8.47 6.91 -19.05
CA LEU A 153 8.14 7.51 -20.34
C LEU A 153 7.92 6.41 -21.36
N LEU A 154 6.72 6.35 -21.91
CA LEU A 154 6.28 5.29 -22.82
C LEU A 154 6.19 5.77 -24.26
N ARG A 155 6.67 4.96 -25.19
CA ARG A 155 6.53 5.19 -26.64
C ARG A 155 5.45 4.29 -27.21
N GLY A 156 4.63 4.84 -28.11
CA GLY A 156 3.62 4.08 -28.86
C GLY A 156 2.28 3.96 -28.14
N VAL A 157 2.07 4.74 -27.08
CA VAL A 157 0.79 4.83 -26.36
C VAL A 157 0.41 6.29 -26.11
N GLN A 158 -0.86 6.61 -26.31
CA GLN A 158 -1.41 7.92 -25.98
C GLN A 158 -1.96 7.91 -24.53
N ARG A 159 -2.11 9.12 -23.96
CA ARG A 159 -2.57 9.26 -22.55
C ARG A 159 -3.93 8.60 -22.29
N ASN A 160 -4.84 8.60 -23.28
CA ASN A 160 -6.18 8.01 -23.18
C ASN A 160 -6.20 6.49 -23.43
N GLU A 161 -5.07 5.87 -23.69
CA GLU A 161 -4.94 4.43 -23.93
C GLU A 161 -4.31 3.69 -22.74
N ILE A 162 -3.98 4.43 -21.69
CA ILE A 162 -3.49 3.90 -20.41
C ILE A 162 -4.11 4.71 -19.28
N GLU A 163 -4.49 4.04 -18.21
CA GLU A 163 -5.16 4.67 -17.08
C GLU A 163 -4.76 4.07 -15.73
N ARG A 164 -5.06 4.82 -14.67
CA ARG A 164 -4.86 4.34 -13.30
C ARG A 164 -5.61 3.03 -13.08
N GLY A 165 -4.97 2.08 -12.40
CA GLY A 165 -5.53 0.76 -12.12
C GLY A 165 -5.04 -0.33 -13.05
N GLN A 166 -4.47 0.02 -14.21
CA GLN A 166 -3.70 -0.91 -15.01
C GLN A 166 -2.32 -1.13 -14.39
N VAL A 167 -1.59 -2.12 -14.90
CA VAL A 167 -0.20 -2.37 -14.52
C VAL A 167 0.71 -2.34 -15.74
N LEU A 168 1.94 -1.88 -15.55
CA LEU A 168 3.04 -2.13 -16.46
C LEU A 168 3.78 -3.36 -15.96
N CYS A 169 3.98 -4.36 -16.80
CA CYS A 169 4.67 -5.58 -16.42
C CYS A 169 5.60 -6.08 -17.52
N GLN A 170 6.50 -7.00 -17.15
CA GLN A 170 7.25 -7.75 -18.14
C GLN A 170 6.27 -8.53 -19.04
N PRO A 171 6.42 -8.49 -20.38
CA PRO A 171 5.46 -9.12 -21.29
C PRO A 171 5.20 -10.59 -20.97
N GLY A 172 3.90 -10.95 -20.94
CA GLY A 172 3.46 -12.32 -20.72
C GLY A 172 3.48 -12.82 -19.27
N THR A 173 3.85 -11.99 -18.30
CA THR A 173 3.95 -12.42 -16.87
C THR A 173 2.66 -12.22 -16.10
N ILE A 174 1.81 -11.26 -16.49
CA ILE A 174 0.53 -10.97 -15.85
C ILE A 174 -0.61 -11.10 -16.85
N HIS A 175 -1.76 -11.56 -16.38
CA HIS A 175 -2.98 -11.72 -17.18
C HIS A 175 -4.15 -11.01 -16.51
N PRO A 176 -5.09 -10.45 -17.29
CA PRO A 176 -6.33 -9.90 -16.75
C PRO A 176 -7.30 -11.03 -16.44
N HIS A 177 -7.99 -10.92 -15.30
CA HIS A 177 -8.97 -11.89 -14.81
C HIS A 177 -10.17 -11.21 -14.19
N THR A 178 -11.32 -11.89 -14.22
CA THR A 178 -12.56 -11.45 -13.57
C THR A 178 -12.99 -12.36 -12.44
N LYS A 179 -12.55 -13.63 -12.43
CA LYS A 179 -13.09 -14.62 -11.48
C LYS A 179 -11.97 -15.36 -10.73
N PHE A 180 -12.07 -15.34 -9.41
CA PHE A 180 -11.08 -15.95 -8.54
C PHE A 180 -11.71 -16.41 -7.23
N LYS A 181 -10.99 -17.25 -6.46
CA LYS A 181 -11.26 -17.49 -5.05
C LYS A 181 -10.36 -16.62 -4.20
N GLY A 182 -10.88 -16.11 -3.11
CA GLY A 182 -10.15 -15.38 -2.10
C GLY A 182 -10.46 -15.86 -0.71
N GLU A 183 -9.45 -15.96 0.13
CA GLU A 183 -9.61 -16.09 1.55
C GLU A 183 -9.84 -14.69 2.12
N VAL A 184 -10.96 -14.49 2.81
CA VAL A 184 -11.44 -13.17 3.23
C VAL A 184 -11.70 -13.16 4.72
N TYR A 185 -11.12 -12.19 5.41
CA TYR A 185 -11.47 -11.82 6.76
C TYR A 185 -12.46 -10.66 6.74
N VAL A 186 -13.61 -10.85 7.39
CA VAL A 186 -14.66 -9.82 7.50
C VAL A 186 -14.44 -9.03 8.78
N LEU A 187 -14.14 -7.73 8.66
CA LEU A 187 -13.85 -6.87 9.79
C LEU A 187 -15.03 -6.75 10.74
N LYS A 188 -14.75 -6.86 12.05
CA LYS A 188 -15.71 -6.61 13.11
C LYS A 188 -16.06 -5.14 13.22
N LYS A 189 -17.15 -4.83 13.94
CA LYS A 189 -17.57 -3.45 14.19
C LYS A 189 -16.51 -2.65 14.95
N GLU A 190 -15.85 -3.27 15.92
CA GLU A 190 -14.79 -2.67 16.74
C GLU A 190 -13.54 -2.33 15.90
N GLU A 191 -13.33 -3.03 14.79
CA GLU A 191 -12.27 -2.80 13.79
C GLU A 191 -12.67 -1.79 12.72
N GLY A 192 -13.81 -1.10 12.87
CA GLY A 192 -14.35 -0.16 11.90
C GLY A 192 -15.15 -0.80 10.76
N GLY A 193 -15.37 -2.13 10.84
CA GLY A 193 -16.11 -2.92 9.85
C GLY A 193 -17.63 -2.84 10.00
N ARG A 194 -18.30 -3.89 9.54
CA ARG A 194 -19.78 -4.03 9.58
C ARG A 194 -20.26 -4.60 10.91
N HIS A 195 -21.55 -4.38 11.17
CA HIS A 195 -22.31 -5.06 12.23
C HIS A 195 -23.34 -6.06 11.68
N THR A 196 -23.45 -6.16 10.35
CA THR A 196 -24.41 -7.05 9.66
C THR A 196 -23.66 -8.08 8.81
N PRO A 197 -24.20 -9.30 8.65
CA PRO A 197 -23.58 -10.34 7.84
C PRO A 197 -23.58 -9.99 6.34
N PHE A 198 -22.74 -10.70 5.59
CA PHE A 198 -22.83 -10.80 4.14
C PHE A 198 -23.71 -11.98 3.73
N PHE A 199 -24.38 -11.84 2.61
CA PHE A 199 -25.13 -12.89 1.95
C PHE A 199 -24.66 -13.10 0.52
N ASN A 200 -25.03 -14.24 -0.07
CA ASN A 200 -24.80 -14.46 -1.50
C ASN A 200 -25.37 -13.33 -2.35
N GLY A 201 -24.63 -12.91 -3.37
CA GLY A 201 -24.98 -11.79 -4.24
C GLY A 201 -24.70 -10.42 -3.65
N TYR A 202 -23.97 -10.34 -2.54
CA TYR A 202 -23.46 -9.05 -2.05
C TYR A 202 -22.45 -8.47 -3.03
N ARG A 203 -22.58 -7.17 -3.35
CA ARG A 203 -21.83 -6.49 -4.42
C ARG A 203 -21.06 -5.27 -3.89
N PRO A 204 -19.96 -5.48 -3.16
CA PRO A 204 -19.10 -4.39 -2.69
C PRO A 204 -18.12 -3.95 -3.77
N GLN A 205 -17.26 -2.98 -3.41
CA GLN A 205 -16.07 -2.61 -4.17
C GLN A 205 -14.87 -3.40 -3.65
N PHE A 206 -14.12 -3.96 -4.59
CA PHE A 206 -12.85 -4.66 -4.35
C PHE A 206 -11.71 -3.75 -4.77
N TYR A 207 -10.81 -3.46 -3.84
CA TYR A 207 -9.65 -2.61 -4.06
C TYR A 207 -8.41 -3.46 -4.25
N PHE A 208 -7.86 -3.38 -5.46
CA PHE A 208 -6.61 -4.04 -5.84
C PHE A 208 -5.59 -2.99 -6.24
N ARG A 209 -4.40 -3.00 -5.63
CA ARG A 209 -3.35 -2.03 -5.97
C ARG A 209 -3.89 -0.60 -6.05
N THR A 210 -4.02 -0.04 -7.25
CA THR A 210 -4.43 1.36 -7.49
C THR A 210 -5.86 1.52 -8.03
N THR A 211 -6.63 0.42 -8.15
CA THR A 211 -8.00 0.44 -8.68
C THR A 211 -9.03 -0.16 -7.74
N ASP A 212 -10.26 0.23 -7.93
CA ASP A 212 -11.44 -0.37 -7.32
C ASP A 212 -12.40 -0.86 -8.40
N VAL A 213 -12.95 -2.05 -8.18
CA VAL A 213 -13.89 -2.69 -9.10
C VAL A 213 -15.04 -3.32 -8.31
N THR A 214 -16.27 -3.12 -8.79
CA THR A 214 -17.43 -3.80 -8.22
C THR A 214 -17.37 -5.29 -8.59
N GLY A 215 -17.71 -6.16 -7.64
CA GLY A 215 -17.78 -7.60 -7.88
C GLY A 215 -18.88 -8.26 -7.09
N ASP A 216 -19.37 -9.39 -7.59
CA ASP A 216 -20.33 -10.27 -6.92
C ASP A 216 -19.59 -11.27 -6.05
N LEU A 217 -20.09 -11.47 -4.84
CA LEU A 217 -19.53 -12.36 -3.85
C LEU A 217 -20.43 -13.59 -3.71
N GLN A 218 -19.82 -14.79 -3.82
CA GLN A 218 -20.51 -16.06 -3.66
C GLN A 218 -19.86 -16.85 -2.51
N LEU A 219 -20.67 -17.16 -1.49
CA LEU A 219 -20.26 -17.98 -0.36
C LEU A 219 -20.13 -19.48 -0.76
N PRO A 220 -19.36 -20.28 -0.03
CA PRO A 220 -19.27 -21.71 -0.24
C PRO A 220 -20.63 -22.40 -0.10
N GLU A 221 -20.76 -23.57 -0.75
CA GLU A 221 -21.97 -24.39 -0.61
C GLU A 221 -22.26 -24.73 0.85
N GLY A 222 -23.52 -24.58 1.26
CA GLY A 222 -23.97 -24.81 2.62
C GLY A 222 -23.78 -23.64 3.58
N THR A 223 -23.20 -22.53 3.13
CA THR A 223 -23.07 -21.30 3.92
C THR A 223 -24.11 -20.29 3.46
N GLU A 224 -25.02 -19.93 4.33
CA GLU A 224 -26.08 -18.95 4.02
C GLU A 224 -25.62 -17.51 4.22
N MET A 225 -24.75 -17.27 5.19
CA MET A 225 -24.23 -15.94 5.53
C MET A 225 -22.80 -16.04 6.08
N CYS A 226 -22.10 -14.92 6.04
CA CYS A 226 -20.79 -14.71 6.64
C CYS A 226 -20.87 -13.56 7.65
N MET A 227 -20.47 -13.80 8.88
CA MET A 227 -20.55 -12.85 10.00
C MET A 227 -19.30 -11.96 10.08
N PRO A 228 -19.41 -10.75 10.63
CA PRO A 228 -18.22 -9.99 11.03
C PRO A 228 -17.35 -10.80 11.99
N GLY A 229 -16.05 -10.88 11.67
CA GLY A 229 -15.06 -11.69 12.41
C GLY A 229 -14.80 -13.07 11.80
N ASP A 230 -15.56 -13.48 10.78
CA ASP A 230 -15.30 -14.73 10.08
C ASP A 230 -14.12 -14.62 9.13
N ASN A 231 -13.39 -15.73 9.01
CA ASN A 231 -12.41 -15.95 7.93
C ASN A 231 -12.95 -17.05 7.00
N ILE A 232 -13.19 -16.73 5.75
CA ILE A 232 -13.90 -17.63 4.83
C ILE A 232 -13.35 -17.53 3.41
N THR A 233 -13.22 -18.69 2.74
CA THR A 233 -12.91 -18.71 1.31
C THR A 233 -14.18 -18.52 0.50
N MET A 234 -14.21 -17.53 -0.38
CA MET A 234 -15.35 -17.24 -1.23
C MET A 234 -14.95 -17.04 -2.68
N THR A 235 -15.92 -17.23 -3.57
CA THR A 235 -15.73 -16.97 -5.01
C THR A 235 -16.17 -15.54 -5.31
N ILE A 236 -15.29 -14.79 -6.00
CA ILE A 236 -15.51 -13.42 -6.38
C ILE A 236 -15.52 -13.31 -7.89
N THR A 237 -16.52 -12.60 -8.42
CA THR A 237 -16.64 -12.32 -9.87
C THR A 237 -16.72 -10.82 -10.06
N LEU A 238 -15.69 -10.24 -10.64
CA LEU A 238 -15.60 -8.79 -10.92
C LEU A 238 -16.35 -8.44 -12.20
N ILE A 239 -16.86 -7.20 -12.27
CA ILE A 239 -17.51 -6.68 -13.47
C ILE A 239 -16.54 -6.23 -14.56
N THR A 240 -15.26 -6.05 -14.21
CA THR A 240 -14.18 -5.59 -15.10
C THR A 240 -12.97 -6.46 -14.90
N GLU A 241 -12.24 -6.74 -15.97
CA GLU A 241 -10.98 -7.46 -15.91
C GLU A 241 -9.89 -6.62 -15.24
N ILE A 242 -9.17 -7.20 -14.30
CA ILE A 242 -8.01 -6.57 -13.66
C ILE A 242 -6.81 -7.50 -13.64
N ALA A 243 -5.62 -6.92 -13.53
CA ALA A 243 -4.37 -7.66 -13.40
C ALA A 243 -4.32 -8.33 -12.01
N ILE A 244 -4.69 -9.60 -11.93
CA ILE A 244 -4.71 -10.40 -10.70
C ILE A 244 -3.73 -11.56 -10.82
N GLU A 245 -3.14 -11.94 -9.70
CA GLU A 245 -2.32 -13.13 -9.53
C GLU A 245 -2.59 -13.78 -8.16
N GLU A 246 -2.27 -15.05 -8.02
CA GLU A 246 -2.37 -15.75 -6.73
C GLU A 246 -1.43 -15.10 -5.71
N GLY A 247 -1.89 -14.94 -4.47
CA GLY A 247 -1.19 -14.21 -3.41
C GLY A 247 -1.46 -12.71 -3.36
N LEU A 248 -2.14 -12.13 -4.37
CA LEU A 248 -2.46 -10.71 -4.36
C LEU A 248 -3.47 -10.38 -3.26
N ARG A 249 -3.13 -9.40 -2.42
CA ARG A 249 -4.02 -8.89 -1.37
C ARG A 249 -5.02 -7.89 -1.94
N PHE A 250 -6.22 -7.87 -1.35
CA PHE A 250 -7.26 -6.92 -1.69
C PHE A 250 -8.05 -6.48 -0.46
N ALA A 251 -8.68 -5.31 -0.56
CA ALA A 251 -9.63 -4.84 0.44
C ALA A 251 -11.05 -4.84 -0.13
N ILE A 252 -12.02 -5.12 0.72
CA ILE A 252 -13.45 -5.01 0.42
C ILE A 252 -13.97 -3.75 1.08
N ARG A 253 -14.63 -2.87 0.30
CA ARG A 253 -15.13 -1.59 0.80
C ARG A 253 -16.59 -1.39 0.45
N GLU A 254 -17.27 -0.71 1.34
CA GLU A 254 -18.67 -0.30 1.22
C GLU A 254 -18.83 1.14 1.69
N GLY A 255 -19.34 2.02 0.85
CA GLY A 255 -19.56 3.41 1.21
C GLY A 255 -18.33 4.14 1.74
N GLY A 256 -17.14 3.81 1.22
CA GLY A 256 -15.87 4.41 1.65
C GLY A 256 -15.23 3.76 2.89
N ARG A 257 -15.87 2.75 3.52
CA ARG A 257 -15.31 2.01 4.66
C ARG A 257 -14.76 0.67 4.22
N THR A 258 -13.64 0.26 4.77
CA THR A 258 -13.15 -1.10 4.62
C THR A 258 -13.95 -2.03 5.52
N VAL A 259 -14.56 -3.05 4.95
CA VAL A 259 -15.42 -4.02 5.63
C VAL A 259 -14.85 -5.43 5.61
N GLY A 260 -13.76 -5.63 4.90
CA GLY A 260 -13.03 -6.89 4.85
C GLY A 260 -11.72 -6.74 4.12
N SER A 261 -10.85 -7.70 4.30
CA SER A 261 -9.59 -7.85 3.56
C SER A 261 -9.41 -9.29 3.17
N GLY A 262 -8.71 -9.54 2.06
CA GLY A 262 -8.49 -10.89 1.60
C GLY A 262 -7.24 -11.04 0.76
N VAL A 263 -6.98 -12.29 0.42
CA VAL A 263 -5.89 -12.71 -0.44
C VAL A 263 -6.46 -13.61 -1.54
N VAL A 264 -6.00 -13.42 -2.78
CA VAL A 264 -6.36 -14.29 -3.92
C VAL A 264 -5.68 -15.65 -3.75
N THR A 265 -6.46 -16.72 -3.68
CA THR A 265 -5.94 -18.08 -3.48
C THR A 265 -5.95 -18.92 -4.74
N GLU A 266 -6.85 -18.64 -5.69
CA GLU A 266 -6.97 -19.41 -6.95
C GLU A 266 -7.61 -18.53 -8.03
N ILE A 267 -7.07 -18.57 -9.25
CA ILE A 267 -7.68 -17.97 -10.44
C ILE A 267 -8.57 -19.03 -11.14
N ILE A 268 -9.87 -18.70 -11.33
CA ILE A 268 -10.85 -19.65 -11.85
C ILE A 268 -11.05 -19.50 -13.37
N ASP A 269 -11.05 -18.28 -13.87
CA ASP A 269 -11.26 -17.95 -15.28
C ASP A 269 -9.96 -18.00 -16.10
N ARG A 270 -9.14 -19.05 -15.91
CA ARG A 270 -7.92 -19.25 -16.70
C ARG A 270 -8.30 -19.25 -18.18
N LYS A 271 -8.15 -18.11 -18.86
CA LYS A 271 -8.16 -18.08 -20.31
C LYS A 271 -6.96 -18.92 -20.76
N SER A 272 -7.23 -20.02 -21.44
CA SER A 272 -6.17 -20.85 -22.03
C SER A 272 -5.28 -19.96 -22.88
N VAL A 273 -4.00 -19.93 -22.55
CA VAL A 273 -2.97 -19.35 -23.42
C VAL A 273 -2.96 -20.23 -24.67
N VAL A 274 -3.57 -19.72 -25.74
CA VAL A 274 -3.47 -20.31 -27.09
C VAL A 274 -2.32 -19.61 -27.80
#